data_0891294511a0f38945217e12cec5ee4b
#
_entry.id   0891294511a0f38945217e12cec5ee4b
#
_cell.length_a   1.000
_cell.length_b   1.000
_cell.length_c   1.000
_cell.angle_alpha   90.00
_cell.angle_beta   90.00
_cell.angle_gamma   90.00
#
_symmetry.space_group_name_H-M   'P 1'
#
loop_
_entity.id
_entity.type
_entity.pdbx_description
1 polymer ?
#
loop_
_entity_poly.entity_id
_entity_poly.type
_entity_poly.pdbx_seq_one_letter_code
_entity_poly.pdbx_strand_id
1 'polypeptide(L)'
;MKNFNSLKTTLILAFAAITVVSGFSACKKESDAKPTISQVAVSMGGFSQLEAAAIRGGVAVVLSNKNPLASSGGAYTVFAPTNDAFARLGLVNPEDLNVLQKSFLTNVLLYHVNNGNTLQTALTGGASIPSLLGPAKRIINRNGEFYVNGSKILATNVAADNGTVHVIDKVLLASGANIAQTTIFFATAKGFTSPELSFLLEAVLYCDLAGALSDATANYTVFAPTNQAFKDLGTILGVPLNQPSDIRKLPRNTVTQVLLSHVFNLTGGGKFTSELNPGIITALNGKSVTLGAFVNGTLTVRGSGNSAAANMAIPDVQTTNGVVHVIDRVILN
;
A
#
# COMPACT_ATOMS: atom_id res chain seq x y z
N MET A 1 -58.46 -42.73 -44.88
CA MET A 1 -58.34 -43.23 -46.26
C MET A 1 -56.88 -43.47 -46.52
N LYS A 2 -56.61 -44.77 -46.70
CA LYS A 2 -55.67 -45.41 -47.62
C LYS A 2 -54.17 -44.99 -47.49
N ASN A 3 -53.31 -45.87 -46.89
CA ASN A 3 -52.70 -47.07 -47.50
C ASN A 3 -51.60 -46.63 -48.56
N PHE A 4 -50.40 -47.13 -48.64
CA PHE A 4 -49.84 -48.46 -48.60
C PHE A 4 -48.31 -48.37 -48.61
N ASN A 5 -47.57 -49.15 -47.82
CA ASN A 5 -46.65 -50.23 -48.19
C ASN A 5 -45.66 -49.95 -49.32
N SER A 6 -44.37 -50.32 -49.26
CA SER A 6 -43.78 -51.65 -49.14
C SER A 6 -42.26 -51.52 -49.37
N LEU A 7 -41.40 -52.01 -48.59
CA LEU A 7 -40.70 -53.31 -48.62
C LEU A 7 -39.54 -53.46 -49.62
N LYS A 8 -38.43 -53.92 -49.10
CA LYS A 8 -37.37 -54.79 -49.67
C LYS A 8 -36.28 -54.09 -50.48
N THR A 9 -35.00 -54.41 -50.43
CA THR A 9 -34.27 -55.60 -49.97
C THR A 9 -32.77 -55.30 -49.99
N THR A 10 -32.06 -55.76 -49.02
CA THR A 10 -30.68 -56.24 -48.90
C THR A 10 -29.77 -56.21 -50.16
N LEU A 11 -28.57 -55.66 -50.02
CA LEU A 11 -27.35 -56.31 -50.52
C LEU A 11 -26.13 -55.95 -49.65
N ILE A 12 -25.47 -56.96 -49.12
CA ILE A 12 -24.22 -56.98 -48.38
C ILE A 12 -23.08 -56.83 -49.37
N LEU A 13 -22.18 -55.93 -49.10
CA LEU A 13 -20.81 -56.05 -49.64
C LEU A 13 -19.83 -55.49 -48.63
N ALA A 14 -19.09 -56.37 -48.01
CA ALA A 14 -17.99 -56.10 -47.11
C ALA A 14 -16.84 -55.51 -47.89
N PHE A 15 -16.36 -54.33 -47.48
CA PHE A 15 -15.03 -53.83 -47.81
C PHE A 15 -14.29 -53.49 -46.53
N ALA A 16 -13.35 -54.33 -46.18
CA ALA A 16 -12.42 -54.08 -45.09
C ALA A 16 -11.48 -52.94 -45.51
N ALA A 17 -11.67 -51.77 -44.93
CA ALA A 17 -10.70 -50.70 -44.96
C ALA A 17 -10.00 -50.64 -43.62
N ILE A 18 -8.77 -51.09 -43.56
CA ILE A 18 -7.85 -50.91 -42.44
C ILE A 18 -7.52 -49.44 -42.38
N THR A 19 -8.20 -48.70 -41.52
CA THR A 19 -7.78 -47.36 -41.11
C THR A 19 -6.75 -47.53 -39.99
N VAL A 20 -5.49 -47.32 -40.33
CA VAL A 20 -4.41 -47.06 -39.37
C VAL A 20 -4.76 -45.75 -38.65
N VAL A 21 -5.35 -45.89 -37.48
CA VAL A 21 -5.46 -44.76 -36.53
C VAL A 21 -4.07 -44.56 -35.95
N SER A 22 -3.26 -43.72 -36.60
CA SER A 22 -2.10 -43.12 -35.98
C SER A 22 -2.59 -42.23 -34.87
N GLY A 23 -2.60 -42.81 -33.67
CA GLY A 23 -2.80 -42.09 -32.44
C GLY A 23 -1.69 -41.05 -32.25
N PHE A 24 -1.93 -39.83 -32.66
CA PHE A 24 -1.19 -38.71 -32.12
C PHE A 24 -1.61 -38.58 -30.66
N SER A 25 -0.98 -39.37 -29.81
CA SER A 25 -0.90 -39.06 -28.36
C SER A 25 -0.02 -37.83 -28.26
N ALA A 26 -0.63 -36.65 -28.40
CA ALA A 26 -0.01 -35.40 -27.99
C ALA A 26 0.08 -35.50 -26.46
N CYS A 27 1.15 -36.12 -25.94
CA CYS A 27 1.62 -35.85 -24.62
C CYS A 27 1.84 -34.33 -24.54
N LYS A 28 0.86 -33.58 -24.03
CA LYS A 28 1.16 -32.33 -23.40
C LYS A 28 2.11 -32.69 -22.25
N LYS A 29 3.40 -32.50 -22.52
CA LYS A 29 4.38 -32.37 -21.46
C LYS A 29 3.88 -31.18 -20.67
N GLU A 30 3.15 -31.42 -19.57
CA GLU A 30 2.99 -30.40 -18.54
C GLU A 30 4.41 -29.97 -18.21
N SER A 31 4.74 -28.76 -18.57
CA SER A 31 6.04 -28.21 -18.23
C SER A 31 6.02 -28.11 -16.71
N ASP A 32 6.90 -28.83 -16.03
CA ASP A 32 7.19 -28.72 -14.60
C ASP A 32 7.75 -27.33 -14.23
N ALA A 33 7.56 -26.35 -15.10
CA ALA A 33 7.96 -24.97 -14.91
C ALA A 33 7.11 -24.35 -13.78
N LYS A 34 7.78 -23.96 -12.72
CA LYS A 34 7.13 -23.21 -11.64
C LYS A 34 6.46 -21.96 -12.21
N PRO A 35 5.30 -21.56 -11.67
CA PRO A 35 4.63 -20.34 -12.09
C PRO A 35 5.53 -19.11 -11.82
N THR A 36 5.46 -18.12 -12.68
CA THR A 36 6.10 -16.82 -12.45
C THR A 36 5.39 -16.07 -11.31
N ILE A 37 6.02 -15.01 -10.77
CA ILE A 37 5.42 -14.18 -9.71
C ILE A 37 4.03 -13.67 -10.10
N SER A 38 3.85 -13.22 -11.35
CA SER A 38 2.53 -12.79 -11.83
C SER A 38 1.51 -13.94 -11.88
N GLN A 39 1.91 -15.13 -12.31
CA GLN A 39 1.04 -16.31 -12.31
C GLN A 39 0.70 -16.80 -10.90
N VAL A 40 1.64 -16.70 -9.94
CA VAL A 40 1.37 -16.97 -8.52
C VAL A 40 0.27 -16.02 -8.02
N ALA A 41 0.37 -14.71 -8.30
CA ALA A 41 -0.64 -13.75 -7.89
C ALA A 41 -2.02 -14.06 -8.47
N VAL A 42 -2.11 -14.43 -9.75
CA VAL A 42 -3.36 -14.82 -10.41
C VAL A 42 -3.95 -16.11 -9.82
N SER A 43 -3.11 -17.10 -9.51
CA SER A 43 -3.57 -18.42 -9.02
C SER A 43 -4.05 -18.41 -7.57
N MET A 44 -3.62 -17.44 -6.79
CA MET A 44 -4.00 -17.27 -5.39
C MET A 44 -5.20 -16.32 -5.28
N GLY A 45 -6.41 -16.82 -5.03
CA GLY A 45 -7.70 -16.10 -5.09
C GLY A 45 -7.84 -14.84 -4.23
N GLY A 46 -6.80 -14.39 -3.53
CA GLY A 46 -6.80 -13.19 -2.68
C GLY A 46 -6.03 -11.99 -3.26
N PHE A 47 -5.68 -11.98 -4.57
CA PHE A 47 -4.77 -10.99 -5.16
C PHE A 47 -5.29 -10.31 -6.44
N SER A 48 -6.60 -10.40 -6.72
CA SER A 48 -7.19 -9.76 -7.91
C SER A 48 -6.95 -8.25 -7.99
N GLN A 49 -6.90 -7.57 -6.84
CA GLN A 49 -6.56 -6.15 -6.77
C GLN A 49 -5.09 -5.90 -7.14
N LEU A 50 -4.18 -6.74 -6.65
CA LEU A 50 -2.76 -6.64 -7.00
C LEU A 50 -2.53 -6.89 -8.49
N GLU A 51 -3.22 -7.88 -9.06
CA GLU A 51 -3.18 -8.18 -10.50
C GLU A 51 -3.64 -6.96 -11.32
N ALA A 52 -4.81 -6.42 -11.02
CA ALA A 52 -5.35 -5.24 -11.68
C ALA A 52 -4.40 -4.03 -11.54
N ALA A 53 -3.85 -3.83 -10.33
CA ALA A 53 -2.87 -2.77 -10.07
C ALA A 53 -1.59 -2.96 -10.91
N ALA A 54 -1.06 -4.19 -10.99
CA ALA A 54 0.14 -4.51 -11.76
C ALA A 54 -0.05 -4.27 -13.27
N ILE A 55 -1.20 -4.64 -13.82
CA ILE A 55 -1.57 -4.38 -15.22
C ILE A 55 -1.65 -2.87 -15.46
N ARG A 56 -2.44 -2.15 -14.65
CA ARG A 56 -2.63 -0.71 -14.78
C ARG A 56 -1.34 0.10 -14.58
N GLY A 57 -0.53 -0.29 -13.58
CA GLY A 57 0.77 0.33 -13.27
C GLY A 57 1.88 -0.04 -14.23
N GLY A 58 1.66 -1.00 -15.15
CA GLY A 58 2.66 -1.42 -16.15
C GLY A 58 3.79 -2.29 -15.58
N VAL A 59 3.62 -2.90 -14.40
CA VAL A 59 4.64 -3.74 -13.73
C VAL A 59 4.43 -5.24 -13.98
N ALA A 60 3.27 -5.64 -14.50
CA ALA A 60 2.96 -7.05 -14.76
C ALA A 60 4.00 -7.73 -15.67
N VAL A 61 4.47 -7.03 -16.71
CA VAL A 61 5.50 -7.53 -17.63
C VAL A 61 6.83 -7.76 -16.91
N VAL A 62 7.21 -6.87 -16.00
CA VAL A 62 8.44 -7.01 -15.17
C VAL A 62 8.35 -8.28 -14.34
N LEU A 63 7.22 -8.51 -13.67
CA LEU A 63 7.01 -9.63 -12.76
C LEU A 63 6.73 -10.97 -13.48
N SER A 64 6.51 -10.93 -14.80
CA SER A 64 6.37 -12.13 -15.65
C SER A 64 7.70 -12.64 -16.19
N ASN A 65 8.76 -11.84 -16.13
CA ASN A 65 10.07 -12.16 -16.70
C ASN A 65 11.13 -12.31 -15.60
N LYS A 66 12.25 -12.93 -15.96
CA LYS A 66 13.42 -12.97 -15.09
C LYS A 66 14.03 -11.57 -14.95
N ASN A 67 14.59 -11.29 -13.80
CA ASN A 67 15.27 -10.03 -13.53
C ASN A 67 16.53 -9.93 -14.41
N PRO A 68 16.69 -8.90 -15.24
CA PRO A 68 17.83 -8.76 -16.14
C PRO A 68 19.14 -8.41 -15.40
N LEU A 69 19.08 -8.02 -14.12
CA LEU A 69 20.28 -7.69 -13.35
C LEU A 69 21.05 -8.98 -13.00
N ALA A 70 22.29 -9.09 -13.44
CA ALA A 70 23.13 -10.25 -13.20
C ALA A 70 23.30 -10.55 -11.69
N SER A 71 23.42 -9.51 -10.85
CA SER A 71 23.53 -9.63 -9.38
C SER A 71 22.28 -10.18 -8.70
N SER A 72 21.13 -10.21 -9.38
CA SER A 72 19.88 -10.72 -8.84
C SER A 72 19.72 -12.24 -9.00
N GLY A 73 20.60 -12.91 -9.77
CA GLY A 73 20.43 -14.30 -10.16
C GLY A 73 19.18 -14.58 -11.00
N GLY A 74 18.63 -13.56 -11.67
CA GLY A 74 17.37 -13.64 -12.43
C GLY A 74 16.12 -13.53 -11.58
N ALA A 75 16.23 -13.25 -10.27
CA ALA A 75 15.13 -13.26 -9.33
C ALA A 75 14.66 -11.87 -8.92
N TYR A 76 13.38 -11.79 -8.55
CA TYR A 76 12.78 -10.70 -7.77
C TYR A 76 12.26 -11.22 -6.43
N THR A 77 12.10 -10.34 -5.47
CA THR A 77 11.26 -10.59 -4.30
C THR A 77 10.11 -9.61 -4.30
N VAL A 78 8.90 -10.08 -4.09
CA VAL A 78 7.69 -9.27 -4.03
C VAL A 78 7.02 -9.39 -2.67
N PHE A 79 6.77 -8.27 -2.02
CA PHE A 79 5.86 -8.18 -0.89
C PHE A 79 4.45 -7.94 -1.44
N ALA A 80 3.63 -8.99 -1.53
CA ALA A 80 2.34 -8.99 -2.21
C ALA A 80 1.20 -8.64 -1.24
N PRO A 81 0.56 -7.47 -1.35
CA PRO A 81 -0.59 -7.12 -0.54
C PRO A 81 -1.83 -7.89 -1.00
N THR A 82 -2.61 -8.39 -0.03
CA THR A 82 -3.88 -9.07 -0.28
C THR A 82 -4.98 -8.10 -0.73
N ASN A 83 -6.12 -8.63 -1.22
CA ASN A 83 -7.30 -7.81 -1.50
C ASN A 83 -7.76 -7.02 -0.27
N ASP A 84 -7.69 -7.61 0.92
CA ASP A 84 -8.01 -6.91 2.18
C ASP A 84 -7.05 -5.76 2.46
N ALA A 85 -5.78 -5.89 2.05
CA ALA A 85 -4.80 -4.79 2.15
C ALA A 85 -5.20 -3.59 1.29
N PHE A 86 -5.72 -3.81 0.09
CA PHE A 86 -6.27 -2.75 -0.77
C PHE A 86 -7.58 -2.18 -0.23
N ALA A 87 -8.47 -3.03 0.31
CA ALA A 87 -9.73 -2.61 0.90
C ALA A 87 -9.53 -1.65 2.09
N ARG A 88 -8.42 -1.78 2.85
CA ARG A 88 -8.04 -0.81 3.91
C ARG A 88 -7.79 0.61 3.37
N LEU A 89 -7.50 0.76 2.09
CA LEU A 89 -7.35 2.05 1.41
C LEU A 89 -8.62 2.51 0.68
N GLY A 90 -9.74 1.79 0.86
CA GLY A 90 -10.99 2.04 0.15
C GLY A 90 -11.00 1.54 -1.30
N LEU A 91 -10.03 0.72 -1.68
CA LEU A 91 -9.89 0.13 -3.02
C LEU A 91 -10.43 -1.30 -2.98
N VAL A 92 -11.75 -1.45 -3.06
CA VAL A 92 -12.44 -2.74 -2.88
C VAL A 92 -12.56 -3.50 -4.20
N ASN A 93 -12.77 -2.77 -5.30
CA ASN A 93 -12.90 -3.34 -6.64
C ASN A 93 -11.74 -2.91 -7.54
N PRO A 94 -11.38 -3.68 -8.59
CA PRO A 94 -10.35 -3.29 -9.55
C PRO A 94 -10.57 -1.91 -10.19
N GLU A 95 -11.84 -1.52 -10.38
CA GLU A 95 -12.24 -0.24 -10.96
C GLU A 95 -11.87 0.94 -10.05
N ASP A 96 -11.79 0.74 -8.73
CA ASP A 96 -11.41 1.78 -7.76
C ASP A 96 -9.98 2.25 -8.00
N LEU A 97 -9.12 1.40 -8.58
CA LEU A 97 -7.76 1.78 -8.97
C LEU A 97 -7.73 2.88 -10.05
N ASN A 98 -8.83 3.10 -10.78
CA ASN A 98 -8.89 4.10 -11.84
C ASN A 98 -8.82 5.54 -11.33
N VAL A 99 -9.15 5.77 -10.07
CA VAL A 99 -9.04 7.10 -9.45
C VAL A 99 -7.58 7.49 -9.15
N LEU A 100 -6.69 6.51 -9.04
CA LEU A 100 -5.28 6.74 -8.73
C LEU A 100 -4.52 7.22 -9.98
N GLN A 101 -3.60 8.14 -9.80
CA GLN A 101 -2.65 8.49 -10.86
C GLN A 101 -1.77 7.28 -11.18
N LYS A 102 -1.61 6.99 -12.49
CA LYS A 102 -0.83 5.84 -12.95
C LYS A 102 0.61 5.87 -12.43
N SER A 103 1.27 7.02 -12.46
CA SER A 103 2.64 7.18 -11.95
C SER A 103 2.75 6.88 -10.46
N PHE A 104 1.78 7.32 -9.66
CA PHE A 104 1.73 6.99 -8.24
C PHE A 104 1.56 5.48 -8.02
N LEU A 105 0.62 4.85 -8.73
CA LEU A 105 0.40 3.41 -8.64
C LEU A 105 1.66 2.63 -9.07
N THR A 106 2.34 3.04 -10.15
CA THR A 106 3.61 2.43 -10.57
C THR A 106 4.66 2.52 -9.48
N ASN A 107 4.83 3.69 -8.83
CA ASN A 107 5.78 3.88 -7.74
C ASN A 107 5.44 2.99 -6.54
N VAL A 108 4.18 2.93 -6.16
CA VAL A 108 3.70 2.04 -5.08
C VAL A 108 4.07 0.58 -5.40
N LEU A 109 3.82 0.12 -6.62
CA LEU A 109 4.13 -1.26 -7.02
C LEU A 109 5.64 -1.53 -7.05
N LEU A 110 6.46 -0.61 -7.58
CA LEU A 110 7.92 -0.72 -7.57
C LEU A 110 8.47 -0.72 -6.13
N TYR A 111 7.79 -0.06 -5.20
CA TYR A 111 8.17 -0.11 -3.81
C TYR A 111 7.97 -1.49 -3.17
N HIS A 112 7.00 -2.27 -3.64
CA HIS A 112 6.78 -3.64 -3.18
C HIS A 112 7.82 -4.64 -3.70
N VAL A 113 8.58 -4.30 -4.74
CA VAL A 113 9.52 -5.20 -5.41
C VAL A 113 10.96 -4.86 -5.04
N ASN A 114 11.80 -5.87 -4.87
CA ASN A 114 13.24 -5.72 -4.79
C ASN A 114 13.97 -6.74 -5.69
N ASN A 115 15.20 -6.40 -6.04
CA ASN A 115 16.08 -7.27 -6.79
C ASN A 115 16.58 -8.43 -5.91
N GLY A 116 16.74 -9.59 -6.53
CA GLY A 116 17.27 -10.78 -5.86
C GLY A 116 16.21 -11.56 -5.07
N ASN A 117 16.66 -12.69 -4.55
CA ASN A 117 15.81 -13.61 -3.81
C ASN A 117 16.02 -13.43 -2.29
N THR A 118 15.16 -12.63 -1.68
CA THR A 118 15.15 -12.41 -0.22
C THR A 118 14.28 -13.48 0.43
N LEU A 119 14.89 -14.45 1.09
CA LEU A 119 14.15 -15.49 1.81
C LEU A 119 13.78 -15.04 3.24
N GLN A 120 12.88 -15.77 3.88
CA GLN A 120 12.47 -15.52 5.27
C GLN A 120 13.63 -15.38 6.24
N THR A 121 14.70 -16.14 6.05
CA THR A 121 15.91 -16.09 6.89
C THR A 121 16.61 -14.72 6.88
N ALA A 122 16.40 -13.93 5.82
CA ALA A 122 16.90 -12.55 5.71
C ALA A 122 15.93 -11.52 6.29
N LEU A 123 14.69 -11.91 6.63
CA LEU A 123 13.66 -11.02 7.21
C LEU A 123 13.85 -10.94 8.73
N THR A 124 15.01 -10.49 9.18
CA THR A 124 15.32 -10.33 10.60
C THR A 124 14.97 -8.91 11.07
N GLY A 125 14.59 -8.78 12.36
CA GLY A 125 14.28 -7.47 12.93
C GLY A 125 15.45 -6.50 12.79
N GLY A 126 15.20 -5.32 12.25
CA GLY A 126 16.20 -4.30 11.94
C GLY A 126 16.80 -4.42 10.53
N ALA A 127 16.53 -5.47 9.78
CA ALA A 127 17.00 -5.57 8.39
C ALA A 127 16.40 -4.46 7.50
N SER A 128 17.23 -3.97 6.58
CA SER A 128 16.87 -2.98 5.57
C SER A 128 16.89 -3.64 4.19
N ILE A 129 15.76 -3.61 3.50
CA ILE A 129 15.57 -4.26 2.20
C ILE A 129 15.35 -3.17 1.13
N PRO A 130 16.25 -3.02 0.15
CA PRO A 130 16.09 -2.07 -0.94
C PRO A 130 14.79 -2.32 -1.71
N SER A 131 14.27 -1.29 -2.36
CA SER A 131 13.14 -1.42 -3.30
C SER A 131 13.56 -1.00 -4.72
N LEU A 132 12.78 -1.40 -5.72
CA LEU A 132 12.98 -0.90 -7.10
C LEU A 132 12.64 0.59 -7.24
N LEU A 133 11.87 1.16 -6.32
CA LEU A 133 11.58 2.59 -6.27
C LEU A 133 12.78 3.41 -5.76
N GLY A 134 13.67 2.79 -4.96
CA GLY A 134 14.82 3.42 -4.31
C GLY A 134 14.76 3.37 -2.78
N PRO A 135 13.74 3.91 -2.10
CA PRO A 135 13.67 3.86 -0.64
C PRO A 135 13.68 2.41 -0.12
N ALA A 136 14.45 2.17 0.95
CA ALA A 136 14.51 0.86 1.57
C ALA A 136 13.32 0.62 2.51
N LYS A 137 12.87 -0.62 2.56
CA LYS A 137 11.88 -1.13 3.51
C LYS A 137 12.58 -1.60 4.77
N ARG A 138 11.97 -1.41 5.94
CA ARG A 138 12.48 -1.93 7.23
C ARG A 138 11.72 -3.18 7.65
N ILE A 139 12.44 -4.17 8.13
CA ILE A 139 11.85 -5.36 8.77
C ILE A 139 11.81 -5.11 10.27
N ILE A 140 10.64 -5.21 10.85
CA ILE A 140 10.39 -4.99 12.28
C ILE A 140 9.90 -6.31 12.89
N ASN A 141 10.52 -6.71 14.00
CA ASN A 141 10.00 -7.77 14.85
C ASN A 141 9.23 -7.13 16.00
N ARG A 142 7.92 -7.42 16.08
CA ARG A 142 7.06 -6.99 17.16
C ARG A 142 6.42 -8.22 17.81
N ASN A 143 6.86 -8.56 19.01
CA ASN A 143 6.33 -9.69 19.79
C ASN A 143 6.39 -11.03 19.05
N GLY A 144 7.46 -11.27 18.28
CA GLY A 144 7.63 -12.49 17.48
C GLY A 144 6.94 -12.47 16.11
N GLU A 145 6.15 -11.46 15.81
CA GLU A 145 5.57 -11.23 14.49
C GLU A 145 6.45 -10.32 13.65
N PHE A 146 6.57 -10.63 12.36
CA PHE A 146 7.37 -9.83 11.44
C PHE A 146 6.51 -8.89 10.61
N TYR A 147 7.01 -7.68 10.46
CA TYR A 147 6.39 -6.62 9.67
C TYR A 147 7.42 -6.10 8.67
N VAL A 148 6.97 -5.75 7.48
CA VAL A 148 7.69 -4.90 6.54
C VAL A 148 7.11 -3.50 6.63
N ASN A 149 7.90 -2.54 7.13
CA ASN A 149 7.40 -1.24 7.57
C ASN A 149 6.23 -1.43 8.59
N GLY A 150 5.05 -0.91 8.30
CA GLY A 150 3.86 -1.11 9.14
C GLY A 150 2.99 -2.32 8.75
N SER A 151 3.34 -3.08 7.70
CA SER A 151 2.54 -4.19 7.19
C SER A 151 2.99 -5.52 7.77
N LYS A 152 2.04 -6.30 8.32
CA LYS A 152 2.34 -7.66 8.83
C LYS A 152 2.63 -8.62 7.68
N ILE A 153 3.67 -9.44 7.83
CA ILE A 153 3.99 -10.52 6.90
C ILE A 153 3.13 -11.73 7.28
N LEU A 154 2.19 -12.09 6.40
CA LEU A 154 1.21 -13.16 6.62
C LEU A 154 1.75 -14.52 6.19
N ALA A 155 2.50 -14.57 5.10
CA ALA A 155 3.16 -15.76 4.60
C ALA A 155 4.49 -15.39 3.93
N THR A 156 5.43 -16.33 3.98
CA THR A 156 6.77 -16.14 3.45
C THR A 156 7.14 -17.25 2.47
N ASN A 157 8.13 -16.98 1.61
CA ASN A 157 8.77 -17.97 0.75
C ASN A 157 7.81 -18.69 -0.22
N VAL A 158 6.75 -18.01 -0.70
CA VAL A 158 5.97 -18.55 -1.83
C VAL A 158 6.85 -18.50 -3.06
N ALA A 159 7.24 -19.69 -3.54
CA ALA A 159 8.22 -19.82 -4.61
C ALA A 159 7.61 -19.55 -5.98
N ALA A 160 8.33 -18.80 -6.83
CA ALA A 160 8.04 -18.60 -8.22
C ALA A 160 9.28 -18.91 -9.08
N ASP A 161 9.12 -19.12 -10.41
CA ASP A 161 10.23 -19.39 -11.34
C ASP A 161 11.25 -18.23 -11.36
N ASN A 162 10.74 -17.00 -11.26
CA ASN A 162 11.52 -15.78 -11.31
C ASN A 162 11.64 -15.06 -9.96
N GLY A 163 11.45 -15.77 -8.82
CA GLY A 163 11.70 -15.20 -7.50
C GLY A 163 10.86 -15.72 -6.36
N THR A 164 10.65 -14.89 -5.36
CA THR A 164 9.93 -15.22 -4.11
C THR A 164 8.85 -14.18 -3.83
N VAL A 165 7.72 -14.64 -3.31
CA VAL A 165 6.62 -13.78 -2.86
C VAL A 165 6.44 -13.91 -1.35
N HIS A 166 6.31 -12.78 -0.67
CA HIS A 166 5.88 -12.67 0.73
C HIS A 166 4.52 -11.98 0.76
N VAL A 167 3.55 -12.59 1.41
CA VAL A 167 2.18 -12.05 1.51
C VAL A 167 2.11 -11.08 2.67
N ILE A 168 1.48 -9.91 2.45
CA ILE A 168 1.38 -8.84 3.45
C ILE A 168 -0.05 -8.31 3.59
N ASP A 169 -0.37 -7.77 4.77
CA ASP A 169 -1.72 -7.34 5.17
C ASP A 169 -2.05 -5.86 4.88
N LYS A 170 -1.06 -5.06 4.42
CA LYS A 170 -1.26 -3.67 4.00
C LYS A 170 -0.47 -3.36 2.74
N VAL A 171 -0.96 -2.45 1.92
CA VAL A 171 -0.21 -1.88 0.80
C VAL A 171 0.90 -0.99 1.36
N LEU A 172 2.14 -1.21 0.91
CA LEU A 172 3.28 -0.38 1.29
C LEU A 172 3.21 0.94 0.53
N LEU A 173 3.17 2.05 1.26
CA LEU A 173 3.09 3.37 0.66
C LEU A 173 4.43 4.09 0.78
N ALA A 174 4.95 4.59 -0.35
CA ALA A 174 6.10 5.48 -0.41
C ALA A 174 5.85 6.58 -1.43
N SER A 175 6.05 7.81 -1.03
CA SER A 175 5.88 8.97 -1.92
C SER A 175 7.10 9.23 -2.81
N GLY A 176 8.29 8.77 -2.39
CA GLY A 176 9.55 9.13 -3.04
C GLY A 176 9.93 10.60 -2.88
N ALA A 177 9.21 11.35 -2.04
CA ALA A 177 9.33 12.79 -1.82
C ALA A 177 9.44 13.10 -0.32
N ASN A 178 9.80 14.33 0.08
CA ASN A 178 9.79 14.75 1.48
C ASN A 178 8.36 14.98 2.01
N ILE A 179 8.22 15.21 3.32
CA ILE A 179 6.92 15.40 3.99
C ILE A 179 6.12 16.55 3.36
N ALA A 180 6.73 17.69 3.09
CA ALA A 180 6.04 18.83 2.50
C ALA A 180 5.55 18.54 1.07
N GLN A 181 6.39 17.95 0.22
CA GLN A 181 6.02 17.53 -1.13
C GLN A 181 4.93 16.45 -1.12
N THR A 182 4.99 15.53 -0.18
CA THR A 182 3.96 14.49 0.03
C THR A 182 2.62 15.13 0.41
N THR A 183 2.63 16.13 1.28
CA THR A 183 1.42 16.90 1.64
C THR A 183 0.84 17.60 0.42
N ILE A 184 1.66 18.25 -0.42
CA ILE A 184 1.22 18.89 -1.68
C ILE A 184 0.61 17.84 -2.62
N PHE A 185 1.24 16.69 -2.78
CA PHE A 185 0.75 15.63 -3.64
C PHE A 185 -0.65 15.15 -3.21
N PHE A 186 -0.86 14.88 -1.93
CA PHE A 186 -2.16 14.43 -1.42
C PHE A 186 -3.22 15.54 -1.35
N ALA A 187 -2.80 16.81 -1.34
CA ALA A 187 -3.70 17.95 -1.37
C ALA A 187 -4.21 18.28 -2.78
N THR A 188 -3.43 18.00 -3.82
CA THR A 188 -3.68 18.47 -5.19
C THR A 188 -3.90 17.36 -6.20
N ALA A 189 -3.32 16.19 -5.99
CA ALA A 189 -3.41 15.05 -6.88
C ALA A 189 -4.33 13.98 -6.29
N LYS A 190 -4.92 13.16 -7.16
CA LYS A 190 -5.68 11.97 -6.76
C LYS A 190 -4.71 10.83 -6.42
N GLY A 191 -3.95 11.00 -5.35
CA GLY A 191 -3.12 9.93 -4.77
C GLY A 191 -3.96 8.86 -4.08
N PHE A 192 -5.18 9.27 -3.65
CA PHE A 192 -6.25 8.42 -3.12
C PHE A 192 -7.57 8.81 -3.80
N THR A 193 -8.69 8.28 -3.33
CA THR A 193 -10.02 8.50 -3.92
C THR A 193 -10.44 9.96 -3.95
N SER A 194 -9.89 10.80 -3.05
CA SER A 194 -10.11 12.26 -3.03
C SER A 194 -8.86 13.01 -2.57
N PRO A 195 -8.68 14.31 -2.89
CA PRO A 195 -7.65 15.16 -2.28
C PRO A 195 -7.94 15.31 -0.78
N GLU A 196 -7.02 14.84 0.07
CA GLU A 196 -7.32 14.70 1.52
C GLU A 196 -6.56 15.68 2.42
N LEU A 197 -5.53 16.36 1.94
CA LEU A 197 -4.66 17.19 2.78
C LEU A 197 -4.63 18.67 2.36
N SER A 198 -5.66 19.19 1.67
CA SER A 198 -5.68 20.58 1.21
C SER A 198 -5.76 21.61 2.35
N PHE A 199 -6.48 21.30 3.43
CA PHE A 199 -6.48 22.13 4.64
C PHE A 199 -5.13 22.10 5.35
N LEU A 200 -4.50 20.93 5.45
CA LEU A 200 -3.17 20.82 6.05
C LEU A 200 -2.13 21.59 5.24
N LEU A 201 -2.18 21.49 3.90
CA LEU A 201 -1.31 22.26 3.02
C LEU A 201 -1.44 23.78 3.25
N GLU A 202 -2.67 24.27 3.28
CA GLU A 202 -2.95 25.69 3.56
C GLU A 202 -2.44 26.12 4.94
N ALA A 203 -2.65 25.28 5.97
CA ALA A 203 -2.15 25.54 7.32
C ALA A 203 -0.62 25.61 7.37
N VAL A 204 0.07 24.68 6.71
CA VAL A 204 1.54 24.63 6.60
C VAL A 204 2.08 25.89 5.90
N LEU A 205 1.45 26.30 4.80
CA LEU A 205 1.82 27.53 4.08
C LEU A 205 1.53 28.80 4.90
N TYR A 206 0.38 28.86 5.54
CA TYR A 206 -0.01 29.99 6.41
C TYR A 206 0.97 30.19 7.57
N CYS A 207 1.49 29.10 8.14
CA CYS A 207 2.42 29.12 9.25
C CYS A 207 3.90 29.16 8.85
N ASP A 208 4.22 29.13 7.54
CA ASP A 208 5.60 29.09 7.01
C ASP A 208 6.43 27.89 7.50
N LEU A 209 5.77 26.73 7.60
CA LEU A 209 6.40 25.50 8.09
C LEU A 209 6.89 24.58 6.97
N ALA A 210 6.69 24.95 5.70
CA ALA A 210 7.07 24.12 4.56
C ALA A 210 8.58 23.83 4.52
N GLY A 211 9.41 24.82 4.88
CA GLY A 211 10.87 24.67 4.96
C GLY A 211 11.28 23.60 5.98
N ALA A 212 10.74 23.66 7.19
CA ALA A 212 11.03 22.68 8.25
C ALA A 212 10.59 21.26 7.88
N LEU A 213 9.44 21.11 7.20
CA LEU A 213 8.95 19.81 6.73
C LEU A 213 9.67 19.30 5.47
N SER A 214 10.48 20.14 4.83
CA SER A 214 11.34 19.79 3.68
C SER A 214 12.78 19.50 4.06
N ASP A 215 13.17 19.71 5.31
CA ASP A 215 14.53 19.50 5.77
C ASP A 215 14.95 18.03 5.59
N ALA A 216 15.95 17.81 4.75
CA ALA A 216 16.47 16.48 4.45
C ALA A 216 17.21 15.82 5.63
N THR A 217 17.64 16.63 6.62
CA THR A 217 18.30 16.13 7.84
C THR A 217 17.28 15.71 8.91
N ALA A 218 16.04 16.17 8.79
CA ALA A 218 14.96 15.75 9.66
C ALA A 218 14.50 14.30 9.34
N ASN A 219 13.95 13.64 10.33
CA ASN A 219 13.34 12.31 10.18
C ASN A 219 12.15 12.19 11.12
N TYR A 220 11.03 12.84 10.74
CA TYR A 220 9.88 12.99 11.60
C TYR A 220 8.88 11.83 11.48
N THR A 221 8.10 11.62 12.56
CA THR A 221 6.81 10.96 12.52
C THR A 221 5.74 12.04 12.51
N VAL A 222 4.88 12.06 11.49
CA VAL A 222 3.83 13.08 11.32
C VAL A 222 2.46 12.44 11.32
N PHE A 223 1.55 12.95 12.14
CA PHE A 223 0.13 12.62 12.08
C PHE A 223 -0.60 13.72 11.30
N ALA A 224 -0.99 13.46 10.07
CA ALA A 224 -1.54 14.43 9.12
C ALA A 224 -3.07 14.40 9.11
N PRO A 225 -3.77 15.44 9.62
CA PRO A 225 -5.23 15.45 9.66
C PRO A 225 -5.85 15.56 8.26
N THR A 226 -6.93 14.80 8.01
CA THR A 226 -7.74 14.88 6.80
C THR A 226 -8.44 16.24 6.66
N ASN A 227 -8.95 16.52 5.48
CA ASN A 227 -9.82 17.68 5.26
C ASN A 227 -11.06 17.66 6.18
N GLN A 228 -11.65 16.48 6.39
CA GLN A 228 -12.80 16.34 7.29
C GLN A 228 -12.42 16.65 8.74
N ALA A 229 -11.24 16.23 9.20
CA ALA A 229 -10.74 16.54 10.54
C ALA A 229 -10.69 18.05 10.82
N PHE A 230 -10.29 18.86 9.82
CA PHE A 230 -10.32 20.34 9.94
C PHE A 230 -11.73 20.91 9.96
N LYS A 231 -12.66 20.37 9.16
CA LYS A 231 -14.07 20.81 9.19
C LYS A 231 -14.72 20.51 10.55
N ASP A 232 -14.43 19.33 11.10
CA ASP A 232 -14.91 18.94 12.43
C ASP A 232 -14.33 19.86 13.52
N LEU A 233 -13.03 20.22 13.40
CA LEU A 233 -12.40 21.23 14.26
C LEU A 233 -13.13 22.57 14.16
N GLY A 234 -13.47 23.02 12.95
CA GLY A 234 -14.23 24.27 12.76
C GLY A 234 -15.56 24.26 13.51
N THR A 235 -16.27 23.13 13.51
CA THR A 235 -17.50 22.94 14.27
C THR A 235 -17.26 23.05 15.79
N ILE A 236 -16.20 22.43 16.31
CA ILE A 236 -15.82 22.47 17.73
C ILE A 236 -15.49 23.91 18.16
N LEU A 237 -14.78 24.66 17.31
CA LEU A 237 -14.36 26.03 17.62
C LEU A 237 -15.46 27.09 17.38
N GLY A 238 -16.60 26.72 16.78
CA GLY A 238 -17.60 27.67 16.34
C GLY A 238 -17.13 28.60 15.18
N VAL A 239 -16.06 28.23 14.48
CA VAL A 239 -15.48 28.94 13.33
C VAL A 239 -15.60 28.04 12.11
N PRO A 240 -16.53 28.29 11.17
CA PRO A 240 -16.73 27.45 10.03
C PRO A 240 -15.47 27.35 9.14
N LEU A 241 -14.92 26.15 9.01
CA LEU A 241 -13.79 25.82 8.15
C LEU A 241 -14.32 25.00 6.95
N ASN A 242 -14.94 25.70 5.97
CA ASN A 242 -15.59 25.05 4.82
C ASN A 242 -14.62 24.80 3.66
N GLN A 243 -13.60 25.65 3.52
CA GLN A 243 -12.58 25.59 2.48
C GLN A 243 -11.19 25.83 3.09
N PRO A 244 -10.10 25.38 2.44
CA PRO A 244 -8.74 25.49 2.99
C PRO A 244 -8.35 26.89 3.44
N SER A 245 -8.69 27.95 2.67
CA SER A 245 -8.39 29.36 3.01
C SER A 245 -9.03 29.83 4.33
N ASP A 246 -10.06 29.13 4.82
CA ASP A 246 -10.72 29.49 6.09
C ASP A 246 -9.80 29.27 7.30
N ILE A 247 -8.72 28.51 7.16
CA ILE A 247 -7.67 28.37 8.19
C ILE A 247 -7.13 29.74 8.61
N ARG A 248 -7.09 30.72 7.70
CA ARG A 248 -6.59 32.09 7.98
C ARG A 248 -7.54 32.91 8.88
N LYS A 249 -8.75 32.42 9.16
CA LYS A 249 -9.67 32.99 10.17
C LYS A 249 -9.16 32.74 11.59
N LEU A 250 -8.29 31.76 11.77
CA LEU A 250 -7.68 31.42 13.05
C LEU A 250 -6.37 32.18 13.25
N PRO A 251 -6.01 32.54 14.50
CA PRO A 251 -4.72 33.19 14.78
C PRO A 251 -3.55 32.29 14.36
N ARG A 252 -2.62 32.85 13.61
CA ARG A 252 -1.45 32.10 13.05
C ARG A 252 -0.69 31.33 14.13
N ASN A 253 -0.43 31.96 15.29
CA ASN A 253 0.27 31.28 16.39
C ASN A 253 -0.50 30.05 16.90
N THR A 254 -1.81 30.12 17.01
CA THR A 254 -2.66 28.97 17.40
C THR A 254 -2.54 27.84 16.37
N VAL A 255 -2.65 28.16 15.07
CA VAL A 255 -2.49 27.17 14.01
C VAL A 255 -1.09 26.54 14.05
N THR A 256 -0.03 27.36 14.25
CA THR A 256 1.34 26.87 14.39
C THR A 256 1.48 25.87 15.54
N GLN A 257 0.95 26.20 16.73
CA GLN A 257 1.01 25.31 17.89
C GLN A 257 0.25 23.99 17.64
N VAL A 258 -0.90 24.07 17.00
CA VAL A 258 -1.66 22.87 16.60
C VAL A 258 -0.88 22.04 15.60
N LEU A 259 -0.29 22.64 14.56
CA LEU A 259 0.53 21.88 13.58
C LEU A 259 1.73 21.20 14.25
N LEU A 260 2.42 21.89 15.15
CA LEU A 260 3.54 21.31 15.89
C LEU A 260 3.13 20.18 16.85
N SER A 261 1.85 20.11 17.27
CA SER A 261 1.29 18.97 18.02
C SER A 261 1.21 17.69 17.18
N HIS A 262 1.32 17.80 15.87
CA HIS A 262 1.22 16.68 14.93
C HIS A 262 2.58 16.15 14.46
N VAL A 263 3.68 16.80 14.85
CA VAL A 263 5.04 16.44 14.40
C VAL A 263 5.88 15.97 15.57
N PHE A 264 6.55 14.84 15.39
CA PHE A 264 7.32 14.16 16.44
C PHE A 264 8.73 13.85 15.95
N ASN A 265 9.72 14.21 16.76
CA ASN A 265 11.11 13.79 16.56
C ASN A 265 11.41 12.64 17.52
N LEU A 266 11.06 11.43 17.12
CA LEU A 266 11.22 10.24 17.94
C LEU A 266 12.62 9.64 17.78
N THR A 267 13.10 8.97 18.82
CA THR A 267 14.39 8.26 18.79
C THR A 267 14.40 7.22 17.66
N GLY A 268 15.39 7.33 16.79
CA GLY A 268 15.51 6.50 15.58
C GLY A 268 14.64 6.98 14.40
N GLY A 269 14.11 8.22 14.46
CA GLY A 269 13.47 8.92 13.36
C GLY A 269 12.01 8.56 13.13
N GLY A 270 11.56 8.70 11.87
CA GLY A 270 10.19 8.41 11.47
C GLY A 270 9.80 6.95 11.75
N LYS A 271 8.68 6.74 12.42
CA LYS A 271 8.20 5.45 12.89
C LYS A 271 7.00 4.96 12.09
N PHE A 272 7.05 3.72 11.68
CA PHE A 272 5.87 3.00 11.19
C PHE A 272 4.98 2.54 12.35
N THR A 273 3.73 2.22 12.07
CA THR A 273 2.78 1.76 13.09
C THR A 273 3.31 0.56 13.89
N SER A 274 4.02 -0.36 13.24
CA SER A 274 4.64 -1.53 13.87
C SER A 274 5.77 -1.19 14.85
N GLU A 275 6.33 0.02 14.79
CA GLU A 275 7.38 0.53 15.68
C GLU A 275 6.84 1.43 16.81
N LEU A 276 5.58 1.87 16.70
CA LEU A 276 4.93 2.71 17.70
C LEU A 276 4.36 1.84 18.83
N ASN A 277 4.64 2.23 20.07
CA ASN A 277 4.12 1.56 21.25
C ASN A 277 3.05 2.42 21.94
N PRO A 278 2.03 1.79 22.55
CA PRO A 278 1.08 2.50 23.39
C PRO A 278 1.78 3.31 24.48
N GLY A 279 1.30 4.49 24.77
CA GLY A 279 1.88 5.36 25.79
C GLY A 279 1.93 6.82 25.37
N ILE A 280 2.65 7.62 26.15
CA ILE A 280 2.78 9.06 25.94
C ILE A 280 4.02 9.34 25.11
N ILE A 281 3.86 10.17 24.07
CA ILE A 281 4.95 10.74 23.26
C ILE A 281 4.86 12.27 23.30
N THR A 282 5.99 12.94 23.09
CA THR A 282 6.07 14.41 23.14
C THR A 282 6.19 14.96 21.73
N ALA A 283 5.29 15.88 21.38
CA ALA A 283 5.28 16.58 20.10
C ALA A 283 6.32 17.72 20.05
N LEU A 284 6.58 18.28 18.86
CA LEU A 284 7.55 19.38 18.71
C LEU A 284 7.18 20.66 19.47
N ASN A 285 5.91 20.89 19.78
CA ASN A 285 5.49 21.98 20.66
C ASN A 285 5.66 21.68 22.17
N GLY A 286 6.30 20.56 22.52
CA GLY A 286 6.51 20.13 23.90
C GLY A 286 5.27 19.53 24.60
N LYS A 287 4.14 19.39 23.89
CA LYS A 287 2.91 18.83 24.46
C LYS A 287 2.86 17.31 24.35
N SER A 288 2.20 16.69 25.32
CA SER A 288 2.03 15.24 25.39
C SER A 288 0.88 14.76 24.51
N VAL A 289 1.11 13.69 23.79
CA VAL A 289 0.11 12.99 22.98
C VAL A 289 0.11 11.51 23.36
N THR A 290 -1.06 10.92 23.53
CA THR A 290 -1.20 9.51 23.91
C THR A 290 -1.43 8.65 22.67
N LEU A 291 -0.61 7.62 22.52
CA LEU A 291 -0.82 6.52 21.56
C LEU A 291 -1.65 5.43 22.23
N GLY A 292 -2.71 4.99 21.57
CA GLY A 292 -3.54 3.87 22.01
C GLY A 292 -2.92 2.51 21.73
N ALA A 293 -3.67 1.45 21.98
CA ALA A 293 -3.23 0.08 21.75
C ALA A 293 -2.97 -0.17 20.25
N PHE A 294 -1.94 -0.98 19.98
CA PHE A 294 -1.68 -1.49 18.62
C PHE A 294 -2.65 -2.64 18.33
N VAL A 295 -3.63 -2.39 17.47
CA VAL A 295 -4.67 -3.34 17.10
C VAL A 295 -4.83 -3.34 15.57
N ASN A 296 -4.90 -4.50 14.97
CA ASN A 296 -5.09 -4.65 13.52
C ASN A 296 -4.10 -3.85 12.66
N GLY A 297 -2.85 -3.71 13.14
CA GLY A 297 -1.79 -3.01 12.42
C GLY A 297 -1.83 -1.48 12.53
N THR A 298 -2.67 -0.90 13.38
CA THR A 298 -2.77 0.55 13.60
C THR A 298 -2.83 0.91 15.09
N LEU A 299 -2.77 2.20 15.39
CA LEU A 299 -2.99 2.76 16.73
C LEU A 299 -3.94 3.96 16.63
N THR A 300 -4.49 4.36 17.75
CA THR A 300 -5.15 5.66 17.88
C THR A 300 -4.20 6.70 18.46
N VAL A 301 -4.49 7.99 18.21
CA VAL A 301 -3.68 9.12 18.66
C VAL A 301 -4.59 10.13 19.34
N ARG A 302 -4.22 10.60 20.55
CA ARG A 302 -5.06 11.53 21.31
C ARG A 302 -4.23 12.61 22.00
N GLY A 303 -4.52 13.87 21.70
CA GLY A 303 -4.07 15.01 22.50
C GLY A 303 -4.93 15.19 23.75
N SER A 304 -4.42 15.92 24.75
CA SER A 304 -5.13 16.15 26.02
C SER A 304 -6.44 16.94 25.87
N GLY A 305 -6.53 17.79 24.85
CA GLY A 305 -7.72 18.58 24.51
C GLY A 305 -8.76 17.84 23.67
N ASN A 306 -8.47 16.63 23.18
CA ASN A 306 -9.42 15.87 22.39
C ASN A 306 -10.39 15.08 23.27
N SER A 307 -11.70 15.18 22.98
CA SER A 307 -12.74 14.35 23.61
C SER A 307 -12.65 12.88 23.19
N ALA A 308 -12.20 12.60 21.95
CA ALA A 308 -11.99 11.26 21.41
C ALA A 308 -10.65 11.15 20.70
N ALA A 309 -10.10 9.94 20.65
CA ALA A 309 -8.87 9.65 19.91
C ALA A 309 -9.09 9.74 18.39
N ALA A 310 -8.05 10.12 17.67
CA ALA A 310 -7.97 10.05 16.22
C ALA A 310 -7.63 8.62 15.77
N ASN A 311 -8.27 8.14 14.70
CA ASN A 311 -7.90 6.92 14.01
C ASN A 311 -6.96 7.23 12.85
N MET A 312 -6.11 6.26 12.50
CA MET A 312 -5.26 6.35 11.30
C MET A 312 -6.07 5.91 10.08
N ALA A 313 -6.44 6.86 9.24
CA ALA A 313 -7.16 6.59 7.99
C ALA A 313 -6.22 6.00 6.92
N ILE A 314 -5.00 6.55 6.79
CA ILE A 314 -3.96 6.05 5.89
C ILE A 314 -2.64 6.06 6.65
N PRO A 315 -2.27 4.94 7.28
CA PRO A 315 -1.01 4.83 8.01
C PRO A 315 0.19 4.57 7.09
N ASP A 316 1.38 4.77 7.63
CA ASP A 316 2.62 4.20 7.12
C ASP A 316 3.09 4.71 5.75
N VAL A 317 2.84 5.98 5.42
CA VAL A 317 3.36 6.59 4.19
C VAL A 317 4.82 6.98 4.40
N GLN A 318 5.74 6.25 3.77
CA GLN A 318 7.17 6.57 3.83
C GLN A 318 7.48 7.76 2.94
N THR A 319 8.21 8.72 3.49
CA THR A 319 8.80 9.87 2.79
C THR A 319 10.31 9.78 2.82
N THR A 320 11.01 10.70 2.16
CA THR A 320 12.49 10.75 2.20
C THR A 320 13.04 11.27 3.53
N ASN A 321 12.22 11.95 4.33
CA ASN A 321 12.61 12.55 5.63
C ASN A 321 11.61 12.25 6.75
N GLY A 322 10.94 11.08 6.72
CA GLY A 322 10.08 10.63 7.80
C GLY A 322 8.99 9.65 7.37
N VAL A 323 8.01 9.48 8.27
CA VAL A 323 6.81 8.67 8.04
C VAL A 323 5.58 9.52 8.37
N VAL A 324 4.60 9.51 7.47
CA VAL A 324 3.33 10.22 7.63
C VAL A 324 2.20 9.22 7.85
N HIS A 325 1.36 9.50 8.84
CA HIS A 325 0.12 8.78 9.12
C HIS A 325 -1.05 9.75 8.97
N VAL A 326 -1.91 9.53 8.00
CA VAL A 326 -3.12 10.35 7.84
C VAL A 326 -4.14 9.97 8.90
N ILE A 327 -4.67 10.96 9.62
CA ILE A 327 -5.60 10.77 10.75
C ILE A 327 -6.92 11.50 10.54
N ASP A 328 -8.00 10.96 11.15
CA ASP A 328 -9.37 11.46 10.99
C ASP A 328 -9.73 12.62 11.94
N ARG A 329 -8.78 13.09 12.73
CA ARG A 329 -9.05 14.13 13.75
C ARG A 329 -7.82 14.99 13.97
N VAL A 330 -8.00 16.30 14.20
CA VAL A 330 -6.92 17.22 14.59
C VAL A 330 -6.52 16.93 16.05
N ILE A 331 -5.22 16.83 16.32
CA ILE A 331 -4.68 16.68 17.68
C ILE A 331 -4.72 18.04 18.38
N LEU A 332 -5.44 18.11 19.49
CA LEU A 332 -5.60 19.29 20.35
C LEU A 332 -4.96 19.02 21.72
N ASN A 333 -4.23 20.01 22.24
CA ASN A 333 -3.58 19.95 23.57
C ASN A 333 -3.87 21.20 24.39
#